data_b7b9de30f6984b744c394ce6393995bc
#
_entry.id   b7b9de30f6984b744c394ce6393995bc
#
_cell.length_a   1.000
_cell.length_b   1.000
_cell.length_c   1.000
_cell.angle_alpha   90.00
_cell.angle_beta   90.00
_cell.angle_gamma   90.00
#
_symmetry.space_group_name_H-M   'P 1'
#
loop_
_entity.id
_entity.type
_entity.pdbx_description
1 polymer ?
#
loop_
_entity_poly.entity_id
_entity_poly.type
_entity_poly.pdbx_seq_one_letter_code
_entity_poly.pdbx_strand_id
1 'polypeptide(L)'
;DATNTTIDFRHSNKQKLTLTGNITNVYFQFPEISGNFLCIFLQNGTGGWDVSNWKTKDSAGNAGNGNSGVVLWSGGTATTLTETADKADIVSIYWDADNELAYAVASENF
;
A
#
# COMPACT_ATOMS: atom_id res chain seq x y z
N ASP A 1 14.98 -1.71 -0.19
CA ASP A 1 14.71 -2.79 -0.06
C ASP A 1 14.47 -3.33 1.22
N ALA A 2 13.76 -2.85 2.03
CA ALA A 2 13.45 -3.42 3.27
C ALA A 2 12.52 -4.60 3.11
N THR A 3 12.69 -5.61 3.94
CA THR A 3 11.75 -6.71 4.01
C THR A 3 10.36 -6.21 4.33
N ASN A 4 10.25 -5.21 5.20
CA ASN A 4 8.97 -4.61 5.59
C ASN A 4 9.06 -3.11 5.47
N THR A 5 8.04 -2.50 4.86
CA THR A 5 7.94 -1.05 4.75
C THR A 5 6.55 -0.63 5.19
N THR A 6 6.46 0.37 6.06
CA THR A 6 5.18 0.93 6.50
C THR A 6 4.93 2.25 5.81
N ILE A 7 3.76 2.35 5.17
CA ILE A 7 3.23 3.60 4.61
C ILE A 7 2.25 4.14 5.64
N ASP A 8 2.62 5.24 6.29
CA ASP A 8 1.88 5.75 7.44
C ASP A 8 0.93 6.86 7.02
N PHE A 9 -0.37 6.58 7.08
CA PHE A 9 -1.42 7.54 6.74
C PHE A 9 -2.02 8.25 7.95
N ARG A 10 -1.43 8.12 9.13
CA ARG A 10 -2.03 8.72 10.33
C ARG A 10 -1.99 10.25 10.31
N HIS A 11 -1.05 10.84 9.55
CA HIS A 11 -0.86 12.29 9.52
C HIS A 11 -0.98 12.90 8.14
N SER A 12 -1.21 12.09 7.10
CA SER A 12 -1.40 12.54 5.73
C SER A 12 -2.16 11.48 4.96
N ASN A 13 -3.09 11.91 4.11
CA ASN A 13 -3.84 10.98 3.29
C ASN A 13 -3.16 10.70 1.94
N LYS A 14 -1.98 11.24 1.70
CA LYS A 14 -1.23 11.04 0.47
C LYS A 14 0.22 10.75 0.81
N GLN A 15 0.77 9.70 0.21
CA GLN A 15 2.16 9.30 0.41
C GLN A 15 2.79 8.94 -0.92
N LYS A 16 4.11 8.97 -0.96
CA LYS A 16 4.88 8.54 -2.12
C LYS A 16 6.06 7.71 -1.65
N LEU A 17 6.27 6.58 -2.30
CA LEU A 17 7.40 5.70 -2.02
C LEU A 17 8.18 5.47 -3.31
N THR A 18 9.47 5.78 -3.28
CA THR A 18 10.37 5.41 -4.36
C THR A 18 10.97 4.05 -4.06
N LEU A 19 10.76 3.11 -4.96
CA LEU A 19 11.24 1.75 -4.81
C LEU A 19 12.71 1.67 -5.22
N THR A 20 13.53 1.14 -4.31
CA THR A 20 14.97 0.94 -4.54
C THR A 20 15.37 -0.51 -4.35
N GLY A 21 14.40 -1.41 -4.16
CA GLY A 21 14.57 -2.83 -3.98
C GLY A 21 13.23 -3.50 -3.84
N ASN A 22 13.22 -4.83 -3.84
CA ASN A 22 12.00 -5.59 -3.59
C ASN A 22 11.58 -5.45 -2.13
N ILE A 23 10.26 -5.42 -1.91
CA ILE A 23 9.67 -5.35 -0.57
C ILE A 23 8.82 -6.58 -0.36
N THR A 24 9.08 -7.31 0.73
CA THR A 24 8.29 -8.49 1.06
C THR A 24 6.90 -8.08 1.54
N ASN A 25 6.81 -7.12 2.47
CA ASN A 25 5.53 -6.68 3.01
C ASN A 25 5.45 -5.16 3.01
N VAL A 26 4.44 -4.61 2.33
CA VAL A 26 4.03 -3.23 2.53
C VAL A 26 2.89 -3.24 3.53
N TYR A 27 3.02 -2.43 4.58
CA TYR A 27 1.95 -2.20 5.55
C TYR A 27 1.41 -0.80 5.34
N PHE A 28 0.11 -0.69 5.08
CA PHE A 28 -0.59 0.58 5.13
C PHE A 28 -1.12 0.76 6.54
N GLN A 29 -0.65 1.81 7.22
CA GLN A 29 -1.10 2.11 8.59
C GLN A 29 -2.07 3.27 8.55
N PHE A 30 -3.25 3.09 9.14
CA PHE A 30 -4.37 4.02 9.01
C PHE A 30 -4.72 4.67 10.34
N PRO A 31 -5.33 5.88 10.29
CA PRO A 31 -5.88 6.50 11.48
C PRO A 31 -7.15 5.79 11.95
N GLU A 32 -7.74 6.25 13.04
CA GLU A 32 -8.96 5.66 13.59
C GLU A 32 -10.23 6.09 12.86
N ILE A 33 -10.11 6.87 11.79
CA ILE A 33 -11.23 7.43 11.04
C ILE A 33 -11.21 6.86 9.64
N SER A 34 -12.38 6.48 9.13
CA SER A 34 -12.54 6.02 7.75
C SER A 34 -12.25 7.15 6.78
N GLY A 35 -11.74 6.81 5.61
CA GLY A 35 -11.46 7.81 4.59
C GLY A 35 -10.75 7.24 3.38
N ASN A 36 -10.36 8.15 2.49
CA ASN A 36 -9.66 7.83 1.27
C ASN A 36 -8.18 8.17 1.43
N PHE A 37 -7.34 7.24 0.99
CA PHE A 37 -5.90 7.39 1.07
C PHE A 37 -5.27 6.99 -0.25
N LEU A 38 -4.07 7.51 -0.53
CA LEU A 38 -3.43 7.29 -1.81
C LEU A 38 -1.92 7.19 -1.60
N CYS A 39 -1.30 6.21 -2.24
CA CYS A 39 0.16 6.10 -2.28
C CYS A 39 0.64 5.92 -3.71
N ILE A 40 1.64 6.72 -4.08
CA ILE A 40 2.32 6.58 -5.36
C ILE A 40 3.55 5.71 -5.14
N PHE A 41 3.68 4.64 -5.93
CA PHE A 41 4.86 3.78 -5.95
C PHE A 41 5.64 4.09 -7.21
N LEU A 42 6.84 4.64 -7.04
CA LEU A 42 7.69 5.06 -8.16
C LEU A 42 8.90 4.15 -8.25
N GLN A 43 9.13 3.56 -9.43
CA GLN A 43 10.35 2.84 -9.70
C GLN A 43 11.52 3.83 -9.79
N ASN A 44 12.67 3.45 -9.25
CA ASN A 44 13.89 4.24 -9.44
C ASN A 44 14.42 4.05 -10.88
N GLY A 45 15.58 4.62 -11.17
CA GLY A 45 16.19 4.53 -12.51
C GLY A 45 16.64 3.14 -12.91
N THR A 46 16.64 2.18 -11.98
CA THR A 46 16.96 0.78 -12.28
C THR A 46 15.70 0.00 -12.65
N GLY A 47 14.63 0.18 -11.89
CA GLY A 47 13.40 -0.58 -12.10
C GLY A 47 13.51 -2.04 -11.66
N GLY A 48 12.47 -2.80 -11.90
CA GLY A 48 12.45 -4.24 -11.61
C GLY A 48 11.99 -4.57 -10.19
N TRP A 49 11.52 -3.58 -9.43
CA TRP A 49 11.15 -3.79 -8.03
C TRP A 49 9.67 -4.07 -7.88
N ASP A 50 9.33 -4.98 -6.99
CA ASP A 50 7.94 -5.36 -6.73
C ASP A 50 7.69 -5.55 -5.23
N VAL A 51 6.41 -5.63 -4.89
CA VAL A 51 5.91 -5.87 -3.54
C VAL A 51 5.24 -7.23 -3.53
N SER A 52 5.66 -8.10 -2.61
CA SER A 52 5.11 -9.45 -2.54
C SER A 52 3.79 -9.51 -1.79
N ASN A 53 3.66 -8.77 -0.69
CA ASN A 53 2.47 -8.80 0.15
C ASN A 53 2.02 -7.40 0.54
N TRP A 54 0.71 -7.21 0.56
CA TRP A 54 0.07 -5.96 0.92
C TRP A 54 -0.76 -6.18 2.18
N LYS A 55 -0.47 -5.41 3.22
CA LYS A 55 -1.07 -5.62 4.55
C LYS A 55 -1.53 -4.31 5.16
N THR A 56 -2.31 -4.39 6.22
CA THR A 56 -2.82 -3.22 6.92
C THR A 56 -2.42 -3.25 8.39
N LYS A 57 -2.31 -2.04 8.97
CA LYS A 57 -2.17 -1.83 10.41
C LYS A 57 -3.17 -0.78 10.86
N ASP A 58 -3.68 -0.94 12.08
CA ASP A 58 -4.51 0.09 12.69
C ASP A 58 -3.63 1.23 13.24
N SER A 59 -4.24 2.21 13.91
CA SER A 59 -3.52 3.38 14.39
C SER A 59 -2.50 3.04 15.48
N ALA A 60 -2.68 1.94 16.18
CA ALA A 60 -1.76 1.48 17.23
C ALA A 60 -0.65 0.59 16.66
N GLY A 61 -0.69 0.26 15.37
CA GLY A 61 0.32 -0.58 14.73
C GLY A 61 0.02 -2.07 14.76
N ASN A 62 -1.18 -2.47 15.18
CA ASN A 62 -1.60 -3.86 15.16
C ASN A 62 -2.18 -4.22 13.79
N ALA A 63 -2.11 -5.50 13.43
CA ALA A 63 -2.71 -5.96 12.19
C ALA A 63 -4.21 -5.67 12.19
N GLY A 64 -4.73 -5.18 11.07
CA GLY A 64 -6.15 -4.87 10.95
C GLY A 64 -7.01 -6.12 10.89
N ASN A 65 -8.31 -5.92 11.04
CA ASN A 65 -9.33 -6.95 10.85
C ASN A 65 -9.02 -8.24 11.63
N GLY A 66 -8.90 -8.12 12.95
CA GLY A 66 -8.72 -9.29 13.82
C GLY A 66 -7.45 -10.07 13.54
N ASN A 67 -6.39 -9.37 13.21
CA ASN A 67 -5.05 -9.90 12.91
C ASN A 67 -4.87 -10.47 11.51
N SER A 68 -5.87 -10.41 10.64
CA SER A 68 -5.68 -10.85 9.26
C SER A 68 -4.89 -9.82 8.45
N GLY A 69 -5.13 -8.54 8.69
CA GLY A 69 -4.38 -7.45 8.08
C GLY A 69 -4.28 -7.50 6.57
N VAL A 70 -5.35 -7.94 5.88
CA VAL A 70 -5.31 -8.09 4.43
C VAL A 70 -5.87 -6.86 3.75
N VAL A 71 -5.34 -6.55 2.56
CA VAL A 71 -5.89 -5.54 1.66
C VAL A 71 -6.82 -6.26 0.68
N LEU A 72 -8.02 -5.70 0.49
CA LEU A 72 -8.99 -6.22 -0.47
C LEU A 72 -8.84 -5.45 -1.78
N TRP A 73 -8.54 -6.16 -2.86
CA TRP A 73 -8.25 -5.54 -4.15
C TRP A 73 -9.45 -5.64 -5.09
N SER A 74 -9.61 -4.60 -5.90
CA SER A 74 -10.59 -4.61 -6.99
C SER A 74 -10.32 -5.83 -7.88
N GLY A 75 -11.38 -6.59 -8.17
CA GLY A 75 -11.25 -7.82 -8.94
C GLY A 75 -10.77 -9.03 -8.15
N GLY A 76 -10.46 -8.85 -6.86
CA GLY A 76 -10.09 -9.95 -5.97
C GLY A 76 -8.63 -10.37 -6.04
N THR A 77 -7.81 -9.72 -6.86
CA THR A 77 -6.40 -10.08 -7.03
C THR A 77 -5.53 -8.85 -6.76
N ALA A 78 -4.51 -9.02 -5.94
CA ALA A 78 -3.57 -7.95 -5.65
C ALA A 78 -2.87 -7.47 -6.92
N THR A 79 -2.63 -6.16 -6.99
CA THR A 79 -1.90 -5.60 -8.12
C THR A 79 -0.46 -6.10 -8.16
N THR A 80 0.07 -6.21 -9.38
CA THR A 80 1.50 -6.34 -9.61
C THR A 80 2.00 -5.00 -10.13
N LEU A 81 2.99 -4.41 -9.46
CA LEU A 81 3.47 -3.09 -9.84
C LEU A 81 4.13 -3.11 -11.21
N THR A 82 4.03 -1.99 -11.93
CA THR A 82 4.81 -1.78 -13.14
C THR A 82 6.28 -1.70 -12.76
N GLU A 83 7.12 -2.53 -13.40
CA GLU A 83 8.52 -2.67 -13.02
C GLU A 83 9.47 -1.87 -13.92
N THR A 84 8.96 -1.19 -14.93
CA THR A 84 9.78 -0.36 -15.80
C THR A 84 10.39 0.80 -15.04
N ALA A 85 11.67 1.08 -15.26
CA ALA A 85 12.38 2.18 -14.60
C ALA A 85 11.64 3.49 -14.79
N ASP A 86 11.60 4.30 -13.73
CA ASP A 86 11.01 5.64 -13.70
C ASP A 86 9.49 5.68 -13.90
N LYS A 87 8.82 4.54 -13.93
CA LYS A 87 7.36 4.50 -14.03
C LYS A 87 6.71 4.44 -12.65
N ALA A 88 5.50 4.96 -12.56
CA ALA A 88 4.78 5.05 -11.30
C ALA A 88 3.42 4.36 -11.39
N ASP A 89 3.03 3.75 -10.28
CA ASP A 89 1.67 3.23 -10.08
C ASP A 89 1.05 3.96 -8.88
N ILE A 90 -0.24 4.19 -8.95
CA ILE A 90 -0.98 4.84 -7.88
C ILE A 90 -1.93 3.82 -7.26
N VAL A 91 -1.79 3.59 -5.96
CA VAL A 91 -2.73 2.76 -5.20
C VAL A 91 -3.67 3.66 -4.44
N SER A 92 -4.96 3.58 -4.76
CA SER A 92 -6.02 4.34 -4.11
C SER A 92 -6.75 3.41 -3.16
N ILE A 93 -7.00 3.86 -1.93
CA ILE A 93 -7.53 3.00 -0.86
C ILE A 93 -8.68 3.72 -0.17
N TYR A 94 -9.79 2.99 0.06
CA TYR A 94 -10.78 3.38 1.05
C TYR A 94 -10.54 2.56 2.31
N TRP A 95 -10.35 3.23 3.44
CA TRP A 95 -10.19 2.58 4.75
C TRP A 95 -11.52 2.63 5.49
N ASP A 96 -12.04 1.45 5.83
CA ASP A 96 -13.22 1.29 6.69
C ASP A 96 -12.72 1.04 8.10
N ALA A 97 -12.72 2.10 8.93
CA ALA A 97 -12.16 2.01 10.27
C ALA A 97 -13.00 1.15 11.21
N ASP A 98 -14.31 1.05 10.98
CA ASP A 98 -15.19 0.26 11.83
C ASP A 98 -14.88 -1.24 11.74
N ASN A 99 -14.57 -1.71 10.54
CA ASN A 99 -14.28 -3.11 10.29
C ASN A 99 -12.81 -3.38 10.05
N GLU A 100 -11.99 -2.33 10.03
CA GLU A 100 -10.55 -2.39 9.76
C GLU A 100 -10.24 -3.07 8.43
N LEU A 101 -10.94 -2.65 7.38
CA LEU A 101 -10.77 -3.19 6.03
C LEU A 101 -10.31 -2.09 5.08
N ALA A 102 -9.32 -2.41 4.25
CA ALA A 102 -8.84 -1.54 3.19
C ALA A 102 -9.29 -2.08 1.83
N TYR A 103 -9.98 -1.25 1.07
CA TYR A 103 -10.42 -1.57 -0.30
C TYR A 103 -9.54 -0.78 -1.25
N ALA A 104 -8.79 -1.48 -2.11
CA ALA A 104 -7.76 -0.86 -2.92
C ALA A 104 -7.96 -1.12 -4.42
N VAL A 105 -7.53 -0.14 -5.21
CA VAL A 105 -7.43 -0.24 -6.66
C VAL A 105 -6.15 0.44 -7.10
N ALA A 106 -5.50 -0.12 -8.12
CA ALA A 106 -4.27 0.46 -8.67
C ALA A 106 -4.52 1.00 -10.07
N SER A 107 -3.95 2.20 -10.32
CA SER A 107 -3.83 2.77 -11.65
C SER A 107 -2.37 2.73 -12.02
N GLU A 108 -2.03 2.18 -13.19
CA GLU A 108 -0.66 1.75 -13.43
C GLU A 108 -0.02 2.42 -14.63
N ASN A 109 1.32 2.43 -14.61
CA ASN A 109 2.17 2.77 -15.74
C ASN A 109 2.08 4.24 -16.16
N PHE A 110 2.26 5.12 -15.19
CA PHE A 110 2.37 6.55 -15.47
C PHE A 110 3.78 6.97 -15.89
#